data_c62d972bb660781320361e778a212afb
#
_entry.id   c62d972bb660781320361e778a212afb
#
_cell.length_a   1.000
_cell.length_b   1.000
_cell.length_c   1.000
_cell.angle_alpha   90.00
_cell.angle_beta   90.00
_cell.angle_gamma   90.00
#
_symmetry.space_group_name_H-M   'P 1'
#
loop_
_entity.id
_entity.type
_entity.pdbx_description
1 polymer ?
#
loop_
_entity_poly.entity_id
_entity_poly.type
_entity_poly.pdbx_seq_one_letter_code
_entity_poly.pdbx_strand_id
1 'polypeptide(L)'
;QRMINVNTVIDIFSGSGVVSSFLKRNGYNVIGNDIMYFSYVLSRGSTELNHTPAFANLAIADPIAFLNNLDIANTDINLEDCFIYQNYSPHDNVARMYFQNDNAIKIDIIRITIENWHMEHLINDDEYYYLLAALIAAVPYVSNITGVYGAYLKHWDARTYNMLTIKAPEIIANNFTATFHNDNCDILLPNIVGDLLYADPPYNSRQYLPNYHICLLYTSPSPRDAHES
;
A
#
# COMPACT_ATOMS: atom_id res chain seq x y z
N GLN A 1 -20.51 21.48 0.70
CA GLN A 1 -21.31 21.92 1.86
C GLN A 1 -21.31 20.79 2.87
N ARG A 2 -20.92 21.06 4.14
CA ARG A 2 -20.87 20.05 5.19
C ARG A 2 -22.32 19.63 5.57
N MET A 3 -22.54 18.34 5.76
CA MET A 3 -23.83 17.81 6.23
C MET A 3 -24.11 18.27 7.67
N ILE A 4 -25.34 18.66 7.94
CA ILE A 4 -25.75 19.13 9.26
C ILE A 4 -25.86 17.91 10.20
N ASN A 5 -25.31 18.02 11.42
CA ASN A 5 -25.31 16.99 12.45
C ASN A 5 -24.55 15.69 12.11
N VAL A 6 -23.64 15.70 11.12
CA VAL A 6 -22.72 14.59 10.85
C VAL A 6 -21.31 15.03 11.26
N ASN A 7 -20.67 14.30 12.16
CA ASN A 7 -19.30 14.51 12.59
C ASN A 7 -18.39 13.34 12.22
N THR A 8 -18.91 12.10 12.34
CA THR A 8 -18.17 10.88 12.07
C THR A 8 -18.85 10.10 10.95
N VAL A 9 -18.10 9.77 9.90
CA VAL A 9 -18.55 8.96 8.78
C VAL A 9 -17.82 7.62 8.81
N ILE A 10 -18.58 6.55 8.67
CA ILE A 10 -18.05 5.18 8.49
C ILE A 10 -17.97 4.91 6.99
N ASP A 11 -16.79 4.63 6.48
CA ASP A 11 -16.50 4.20 5.10
C ASP A 11 -16.13 2.71 5.13
N ILE A 12 -17.15 1.84 5.03
CA ILE A 12 -17.01 0.42 5.38
C ILE A 12 -16.31 -0.41 4.28
N PHE A 13 -16.20 0.11 3.05
CA PHE A 13 -15.49 -0.48 1.92
C PHE A 13 -14.55 0.57 1.32
N SER A 14 -13.54 0.99 2.09
CA SER A 14 -12.74 2.19 1.80
C SER A 14 -11.85 2.08 0.55
N GLY A 15 -11.56 0.88 0.07
CA GLY A 15 -10.77 0.64 -1.13
C GLY A 15 -9.43 1.37 -1.10
N SER A 16 -9.18 2.22 -2.09
CA SER A 16 -7.97 3.05 -2.16
C SER A 16 -7.93 4.24 -1.18
N GLY A 17 -8.94 4.42 -0.34
CA GLY A 17 -9.04 5.51 0.63
C GLY A 17 -9.41 6.88 0.06
N VAL A 18 -9.81 6.98 -1.21
CA VAL A 18 -10.13 8.27 -1.86
C VAL A 18 -11.32 8.95 -1.21
N VAL A 19 -12.41 8.21 -0.92
CA VAL A 19 -13.59 8.76 -0.25
C VAL A 19 -13.26 9.14 1.18
N SER A 20 -12.58 8.28 1.92
CA SER A 20 -12.12 8.55 3.28
C SER A 20 -11.26 9.81 3.36
N SER A 21 -10.28 9.96 2.44
CA SER A 21 -9.43 11.16 2.33
C SER A 21 -10.25 12.41 2.04
N PHE A 22 -11.20 12.32 1.11
CA PHE A 22 -12.11 13.43 0.80
C PHE A 22 -12.92 13.85 2.03
N LEU A 23 -13.48 12.90 2.77
CA LEU A 23 -14.26 13.16 3.98
C LEU A 23 -13.42 13.86 5.04
N LYS A 24 -12.21 13.35 5.32
CA LYS A 24 -11.29 13.97 6.29
C LYS A 24 -10.92 15.40 5.90
N ARG A 25 -10.61 15.66 4.60
CA ARG A 25 -10.35 17.02 4.08
C ARG A 25 -11.51 17.97 4.27
N ASN A 26 -12.76 17.46 4.23
CA ASN A 26 -13.96 18.25 4.39
C ASN A 26 -14.44 18.36 5.85
N GLY A 27 -13.62 17.94 6.80
CA GLY A 27 -13.88 18.19 8.21
C GLY A 27 -14.75 17.13 8.89
N TYR A 28 -14.68 15.89 8.47
CA TYR A 28 -15.30 14.75 9.13
C TYR A 28 -14.25 13.87 9.80
N ASN A 29 -14.58 13.29 10.96
CA ASN A 29 -13.88 12.11 11.43
C ASN A 29 -14.27 10.92 10.57
N VAL A 30 -13.35 10.00 10.34
CA VAL A 30 -13.55 8.84 9.46
C VAL A 30 -13.23 7.56 10.23
N ILE A 31 -14.10 6.57 10.11
CA ILE A 31 -13.81 5.18 10.46
C ILE A 31 -13.85 4.42 9.14
N GLY A 32 -12.69 4.04 8.63
CA GLY A 32 -12.56 3.29 7.38
C GLY A 32 -12.36 1.80 7.63
N ASN A 33 -12.79 0.98 6.70
CA ASN A 33 -12.52 -0.45 6.70
C ASN A 33 -12.38 -0.99 5.29
N ASP A 34 -11.50 -1.95 5.12
CA ASP A 34 -11.47 -2.78 3.92
C ASP A 34 -10.89 -4.17 4.26
N ILE A 35 -11.44 -5.21 3.66
CA ILE A 35 -10.94 -6.57 3.85
C ILE A 35 -9.59 -6.79 3.14
N MET A 36 -9.27 -5.97 2.13
CA MET A 36 -8.02 -6.06 1.39
C MET A 36 -6.91 -5.36 2.16
N TYR A 37 -5.91 -6.11 2.60
CA TYR A 37 -4.82 -5.59 3.42
C TYR A 37 -4.07 -4.43 2.76
N PHE A 38 -3.85 -4.44 1.43
CA PHE A 38 -3.20 -3.32 0.74
C PHE A 38 -4.01 -2.02 0.84
N SER A 39 -5.35 -2.08 0.85
CA SER A 39 -6.23 -0.94 1.04
C SER A 39 -6.09 -0.35 2.45
N TYR A 40 -6.04 -1.25 3.45
CA TYR A 40 -5.73 -0.87 4.82
C TYR A 40 -4.38 -0.15 4.92
N VAL A 41 -3.31 -0.74 4.35
CA VAL A 41 -1.97 -0.15 4.36
C VAL A 41 -1.94 1.25 3.74
N LEU A 42 -2.58 1.43 2.56
CA LEU A 42 -2.68 2.74 1.92
C LEU A 42 -3.33 3.79 2.82
N SER A 43 -4.45 3.44 3.43
CA SER A 43 -5.22 4.35 4.26
C SER A 43 -4.54 4.62 5.60
N ARG A 44 -3.97 3.59 6.22
CA ARG A 44 -3.20 3.67 7.47
C ARG A 44 -1.94 4.51 7.32
N GLY A 45 -1.21 4.35 6.19
CA GLY A 45 0.04 5.09 5.93
C GLY A 45 -0.15 6.51 5.36
N SER A 46 -1.39 6.94 5.12
CA SER A 46 -1.67 8.27 4.55
C SER A 46 -2.81 8.98 5.27
N THR A 47 -4.06 8.55 5.07
CA THR A 47 -5.25 9.25 5.54
C THR A 47 -5.39 9.23 7.07
N GLU A 48 -4.95 8.17 7.75
CA GLU A 48 -5.01 8.09 9.21
C GLU A 48 -4.06 9.09 9.87
N LEU A 49 -2.90 9.32 9.28
CA LEU A 49 -1.89 10.22 9.81
C LEU A 49 -2.33 11.70 9.74
N ASN A 50 -1.96 12.48 10.76
CA ASN A 50 -2.18 13.93 10.82
C ASN A 50 -0.88 14.75 10.63
N HIS A 51 0.27 14.08 10.61
CA HIS A 51 1.57 14.68 10.35
C HIS A 51 2.48 13.64 9.69
N THR A 52 3.47 14.11 8.98
CA THR A 52 4.51 13.24 8.44
C THR A 52 5.30 12.60 9.59
N PRO A 53 5.49 11.27 9.58
CA PRO A 53 6.28 10.59 10.60
C PRO A 53 7.72 11.11 10.67
N ALA A 54 8.30 11.08 11.88
CA ALA A 54 9.57 11.74 12.15
C ALA A 54 10.80 10.87 11.90
N PHE A 55 10.66 9.55 11.89
CA PHE A 55 11.75 8.56 11.75
C PHE A 55 12.87 8.77 12.77
N ALA A 56 12.47 9.07 14.02
CA ALA A 56 13.40 9.53 15.05
C ALA A 56 14.50 8.53 15.43
N ASN A 57 14.21 7.20 15.30
CA ASN A 57 15.16 6.14 15.62
C ASN A 57 15.98 5.69 14.41
N LEU A 58 15.60 6.12 13.21
CA LEU A 58 16.30 5.80 11.98
C LEU A 58 17.40 6.85 11.72
N ALA A 59 18.66 6.47 11.74
CA ALA A 59 19.80 7.38 11.51
C ALA A 59 19.91 7.80 10.01
N ILE A 60 18.78 8.11 9.37
CA ILE A 60 18.65 8.48 7.96
C ILE A 60 17.77 9.72 7.87
N ALA A 61 18.32 10.82 7.36
CA ALA A 61 17.62 12.12 7.32
C ALA A 61 16.39 12.13 6.38
N ASP A 62 16.45 11.42 5.27
CA ASP A 62 15.36 11.28 4.30
C ASP A 62 15.21 9.80 3.89
N PRO A 63 14.33 9.04 4.56
CA PRO A 63 14.10 7.63 4.26
C PRO A 63 13.57 7.39 2.84
N ILE A 64 12.76 8.28 2.29
CA ILE A 64 12.23 8.18 0.92
C ILE A 64 13.37 8.32 -0.10
N ALA A 65 14.23 9.32 0.07
CA ALA A 65 15.39 9.50 -0.80
C ALA A 65 16.37 8.33 -0.67
N PHE A 66 16.60 7.85 0.55
CA PHE A 66 17.45 6.67 0.79
C PHE A 66 16.94 5.44 0.03
N LEU A 67 15.66 5.10 0.20
CA LEU A 67 15.03 3.95 -0.48
C LEU A 67 15.06 4.10 -2.02
N ASN A 68 14.89 5.31 -2.53
CA ASN A 68 15.01 5.57 -3.97
C ASN A 68 16.43 5.36 -4.50
N ASN A 69 17.45 5.51 -3.68
CA ASN A 69 18.87 5.33 -4.07
C ASN A 69 19.39 3.91 -3.80
N LEU A 70 18.57 3.01 -3.23
CA LEU A 70 18.97 1.62 -3.06
C LEU A 70 19.19 0.94 -4.42
N ASP A 71 20.21 0.13 -4.49
CA ASP A 71 20.52 -0.78 -5.58
C ASP A 71 20.93 -2.12 -4.97
N ILE A 72 20.73 -3.23 -5.68
CA ILE A 72 21.12 -4.56 -5.22
C ILE A 72 22.61 -4.63 -4.87
N ALA A 73 23.44 -3.90 -5.60
CA ALA A 73 24.89 -3.85 -5.38
C ALA A 73 25.31 -3.12 -4.09
N ASN A 74 24.43 -2.33 -3.48
CA ASN A 74 24.68 -1.61 -2.23
C ASN A 74 23.83 -2.09 -1.05
N THR A 75 23.30 -3.30 -1.15
CA THR A 75 22.53 -3.98 -0.11
C THR A 75 23.11 -5.37 0.18
N ASP A 76 22.81 -5.92 1.36
CA ASP A 76 23.14 -7.31 1.71
C ASP A 76 22.03 -8.30 1.28
N ILE A 77 21.09 -7.86 0.43
CA ILE A 77 19.97 -8.65 -0.06
C ILE A 77 20.40 -9.45 -1.28
N ASN A 78 20.14 -10.75 -1.28
CA ASN A 78 20.43 -11.61 -2.42
C ASN A 78 19.26 -11.67 -3.40
N LEU A 79 19.53 -11.90 -4.68
CA LEU A 79 18.49 -12.06 -5.71
C LEU A 79 17.55 -13.25 -5.41
N GLU A 80 18.01 -14.25 -4.68
CA GLU A 80 17.21 -15.41 -4.25
C GLU A 80 16.11 -15.00 -3.24
N ASP A 81 16.31 -13.92 -2.50
CA ASP A 81 15.34 -13.37 -1.53
C ASP A 81 14.34 -12.43 -2.21
N CYS A 82 14.57 -12.05 -3.47
CA CYS A 82 13.74 -11.14 -4.24
C CYS A 82 12.53 -11.86 -4.85
N PHE A 83 11.43 -11.91 -4.11
CA PHE A 83 10.24 -12.69 -4.49
C PHE A 83 9.53 -12.17 -5.74
N ILE A 84 9.38 -10.86 -5.89
CA ILE A 84 8.75 -10.24 -7.09
C ILE A 84 9.63 -10.49 -8.32
N TYR A 85 10.93 -10.34 -8.18
CA TYR A 85 11.88 -10.68 -9.24
C TYR A 85 11.75 -12.15 -9.65
N GLN A 86 11.80 -13.07 -8.69
CA GLN A 86 11.76 -14.52 -8.95
C GLN A 86 10.44 -14.99 -9.59
N ASN A 87 9.31 -14.30 -9.33
CA ASN A 87 8.00 -14.81 -9.72
C ASN A 87 7.25 -13.94 -10.73
N TYR A 88 7.59 -12.65 -10.90
CA TYR A 88 6.81 -11.68 -11.65
C TYR A 88 7.60 -10.88 -12.69
N SER A 89 8.87 -11.24 -12.90
CA SER A 89 9.70 -10.68 -13.97
C SER A 89 10.30 -11.78 -14.86
N PRO A 90 10.61 -11.51 -16.13
CA PRO A 90 11.12 -12.51 -17.03
C PRO A 90 12.64 -12.74 -16.78
N HIS A 91 12.98 -13.92 -16.28
CA HIS A 91 14.35 -14.39 -16.16
C HIS A 91 14.37 -15.92 -16.23
N ASP A 92 15.46 -16.50 -16.69
CA ASP A 92 15.64 -17.94 -16.85
C ASP A 92 14.44 -18.62 -17.52
N ASN A 93 13.67 -19.42 -16.77
CA ASN A 93 12.48 -20.14 -17.22
C ASN A 93 11.18 -19.41 -16.87
N VAL A 94 11.22 -18.24 -16.27
CA VAL A 94 10.04 -17.42 -15.90
C VAL A 94 9.71 -16.49 -17.05
N ALA A 95 8.50 -16.66 -17.65
CA ALA A 95 8.04 -15.83 -18.76
C ALA A 95 7.04 -14.74 -18.35
N ARG A 96 6.86 -14.49 -17.04
CA ARG A 96 5.88 -13.51 -16.55
C ARG A 96 6.43 -12.09 -16.74
N MET A 97 5.65 -11.26 -17.41
CA MET A 97 6.05 -9.90 -17.81
C MET A 97 5.30 -8.82 -17.00
N TYR A 98 5.16 -8.98 -15.69
CA TYR A 98 4.53 -7.95 -14.86
C TYR A 98 5.44 -6.75 -14.64
N PHE A 99 6.75 -6.99 -14.48
CA PHE A 99 7.76 -5.96 -14.25
C PHE A 99 9.01 -6.23 -15.08
N GLN A 100 9.74 -5.18 -15.45
CA GLN A 100 11.14 -5.31 -15.87
C GLN A 100 11.98 -5.78 -14.67
N ASN A 101 13.06 -6.52 -14.95
CA ASN A 101 13.90 -7.12 -13.89
C ASN A 101 14.39 -6.09 -12.87
N ASP A 102 14.89 -4.95 -13.35
CA ASP A 102 15.40 -3.90 -12.46
C ASP A 102 14.32 -3.33 -11.54
N ASN A 103 13.10 -3.15 -12.05
CA ASN A 103 11.97 -2.69 -11.25
C ASN A 103 11.49 -3.75 -10.27
N ALA A 104 11.47 -5.02 -10.67
CA ALA A 104 11.12 -6.13 -9.78
C ALA A 104 12.10 -6.22 -8.60
N ILE A 105 13.40 -6.21 -8.87
CA ILE A 105 14.45 -6.17 -7.85
C ILE A 105 14.29 -4.94 -6.95
N LYS A 106 14.05 -3.77 -7.54
CA LYS A 106 13.86 -2.52 -6.79
C LYS A 106 12.66 -2.57 -5.83
N ILE A 107 11.54 -3.17 -6.26
CA ILE A 107 10.38 -3.39 -5.38
C ILE A 107 10.78 -4.26 -4.19
N ASP A 108 11.46 -5.38 -4.44
CA ASP A 108 11.87 -6.32 -3.40
C ASP A 108 12.84 -5.70 -2.40
N ILE A 109 13.90 -5.03 -2.87
CA ILE A 109 14.90 -4.44 -1.95
C ILE A 109 14.30 -3.32 -1.09
N ILE A 110 13.41 -2.48 -1.65
CA ILE A 110 12.71 -1.46 -0.86
C ILE A 110 11.83 -2.12 0.20
N ARG A 111 11.03 -3.11 -0.19
CA ARG A 111 10.13 -3.83 0.72
C ARG A 111 10.92 -4.52 1.85
N ILE A 112 11.96 -5.28 1.51
CA ILE A 112 12.80 -6.00 2.49
C ILE A 112 13.48 -5.01 3.44
N THR A 113 13.96 -3.89 2.93
CA THR A 113 14.58 -2.85 3.77
C THR A 113 13.58 -2.25 4.76
N ILE A 114 12.37 -1.92 4.33
CA ILE A 114 11.30 -1.39 5.22
C ILE A 114 10.96 -2.43 6.30
N GLU A 115 10.83 -3.70 5.92
CA GLU A 115 10.55 -4.79 6.86
C GLU A 115 11.66 -4.97 7.90
N ASN A 116 12.92 -4.98 7.47
CA ASN A 116 14.07 -5.09 8.37
C ASN A 116 14.09 -3.92 9.37
N TRP A 117 13.88 -2.68 8.90
CA TRP A 117 13.81 -1.52 9.81
C TRP A 117 12.71 -1.67 10.86
N HIS A 118 11.55 -2.23 10.47
CA HIS A 118 10.45 -2.46 11.40
C HIS A 118 10.75 -3.58 12.39
N MET A 119 11.27 -4.73 11.93
CA MET A 119 11.66 -5.86 12.79
C MET A 119 12.77 -5.48 13.79
N GLU A 120 13.71 -4.62 13.37
CA GLU A 120 14.78 -4.11 14.21
C GLU A 120 14.34 -2.93 15.12
N HIS A 121 13.05 -2.57 15.09
CA HIS A 121 12.48 -1.45 15.85
C HIS A 121 13.14 -0.08 15.56
N LEU A 122 13.74 0.08 14.38
CA LEU A 122 14.28 1.35 13.89
C LEU A 122 13.19 2.30 13.42
N ILE A 123 12.03 1.74 13.03
CA ILE A 123 10.82 2.47 12.68
C ILE A 123 9.62 1.92 13.47
N ASN A 124 8.67 2.79 13.80
CA ASN A 124 7.41 2.42 14.43
C ASN A 124 6.33 2.09 13.37
N ASP A 125 5.12 1.69 13.81
CA ASP A 125 4.02 1.31 12.91
C ASP A 125 3.59 2.45 11.98
N ASP A 126 3.50 3.69 12.45
CA ASP A 126 3.14 4.83 11.61
C ASP A 126 4.16 5.07 10.50
N GLU A 127 5.45 4.96 10.81
CA GLU A 127 6.57 5.08 9.88
C GLU A 127 6.59 3.90 8.89
N TYR A 128 6.33 2.69 9.37
CA TYR A 128 6.23 1.48 8.56
C TYR A 128 5.12 1.57 7.51
N TYR A 129 3.88 1.85 7.94
CA TYR A 129 2.75 1.98 7.02
C TYR A 129 2.90 3.16 6.06
N TYR A 130 3.50 4.26 6.50
CA TYR A 130 3.82 5.40 5.63
C TYR A 130 4.73 5.02 4.47
N LEU A 131 5.82 4.29 4.73
CA LEU A 131 6.75 3.83 3.70
C LEU A 131 6.13 2.77 2.80
N LEU A 132 5.37 1.82 3.35
CA LEU A 132 4.63 0.84 2.54
C LEU A 132 3.60 1.51 1.63
N ALA A 133 2.85 2.49 2.13
CA ALA A 133 1.90 3.24 1.31
C ALA A 133 2.59 3.96 0.15
N ALA A 134 3.79 4.52 0.37
CA ALA A 134 4.62 5.11 -0.68
C ALA A 134 5.00 4.08 -1.77
N LEU A 135 5.37 2.87 -1.35
CA LEU A 135 5.71 1.78 -2.29
C LEU A 135 4.49 1.34 -3.09
N ILE A 136 3.36 1.03 -2.42
CA ILE A 136 2.11 0.60 -3.07
C ILE A 136 1.66 1.62 -4.13
N ALA A 137 1.71 2.90 -3.79
CA ALA A 137 1.31 3.98 -4.70
C ALA A 137 2.22 4.10 -5.94
N ALA A 138 3.50 3.71 -5.83
CA ALA A 138 4.48 3.85 -6.91
C ALA A 138 4.48 2.66 -7.89
N VAL A 139 4.28 1.43 -7.40
CA VAL A 139 4.40 0.20 -8.20
C VAL A 139 3.54 0.15 -9.46
N PRO A 140 2.27 0.63 -9.50
CA PRO A 140 1.47 0.66 -10.72
C PRO A 140 2.09 1.47 -11.88
N TYR A 141 2.93 2.45 -11.60
CA TYR A 141 3.56 3.30 -12.63
C TYR A 141 4.69 2.63 -13.38
N VAL A 142 5.17 1.48 -12.92
CA VAL A 142 6.21 0.67 -13.58
C VAL A 142 5.72 -0.73 -13.93
N SER A 143 4.46 -1.03 -13.69
CA SER A 143 3.87 -2.34 -13.94
C SER A 143 3.33 -2.47 -15.37
N ASN A 144 3.46 -3.67 -15.94
CA ASN A 144 3.02 -4.01 -17.30
C ASN A 144 1.59 -4.57 -17.32
N ILE A 145 0.65 -3.83 -16.75
CA ILE A 145 -0.76 -4.22 -16.58
C ILE A 145 -1.72 -3.20 -17.18
N THR A 146 -2.97 -3.61 -17.41
CA THR A 146 -4.04 -2.73 -17.93
C THR A 146 -4.89 -2.07 -16.84
N GLY A 147 -4.39 -2.04 -15.58
CA GLY A 147 -5.09 -1.43 -14.43
C GLY A 147 -5.23 -2.36 -13.22
N VAL A 148 -5.25 -3.68 -13.44
CA VAL A 148 -5.29 -4.70 -12.37
C VAL A 148 -4.29 -5.81 -12.65
N TYR A 149 -3.83 -6.49 -11.61
CA TYR A 149 -2.81 -7.54 -11.71
C TYR A 149 -3.36 -8.92 -12.14
N GLY A 150 -4.61 -9.01 -12.57
CA GLY A 150 -5.19 -10.26 -13.08
C GLY A 150 -4.54 -10.78 -14.38
N ALA A 151 -3.89 -9.90 -15.15
CA ALA A 151 -3.11 -10.25 -16.33
C ALA A 151 -2.08 -9.17 -16.67
N TYR A 152 -0.99 -9.58 -17.31
CA TYR A 152 0.02 -8.67 -17.85
C TYR A 152 -0.11 -8.54 -19.36
N LEU A 153 0.42 -7.45 -19.94
CA LEU A 153 0.48 -7.25 -21.38
C LEU A 153 1.55 -8.16 -21.99
N LYS A 154 1.27 -8.71 -23.18
CA LYS A 154 2.22 -9.55 -23.94
C LYS A 154 3.32 -8.76 -24.65
N HIS A 155 3.30 -7.45 -24.55
CA HIS A 155 4.34 -6.52 -24.97
C HIS A 155 4.61 -5.54 -23.85
N TRP A 156 5.78 -4.95 -23.82
CA TRP A 156 6.14 -3.97 -22.79
C TRP A 156 5.45 -2.63 -23.04
N ASP A 157 4.72 -2.14 -22.06
CA ASP A 157 4.22 -0.77 -22.02
C ASP A 157 5.41 0.19 -21.78
N ALA A 158 5.41 1.36 -22.41
CA ALA A 158 6.50 2.34 -22.32
C ALA A 158 6.82 2.76 -20.87
N ARG A 159 5.81 2.81 -19.98
CA ARG A 159 5.99 3.15 -18.56
C ARG A 159 6.89 2.17 -17.80
N THR A 160 6.97 0.90 -18.24
CA THR A 160 7.77 -0.14 -17.57
C THR A 160 9.26 0.08 -17.67
N TYR A 161 9.71 0.91 -18.61
CA TYR A 161 11.11 1.32 -18.78
C TYR A 161 11.52 2.48 -17.85
N ASN A 162 10.57 3.11 -17.17
CA ASN A 162 10.90 4.06 -16.10
C ASN A 162 11.39 3.29 -14.88
N MET A 163 12.35 3.86 -14.16
CA MET A 163 12.77 3.30 -12.87
C MET A 163 11.75 3.62 -11.79
N LEU A 164 11.43 2.63 -10.95
CA LEU A 164 10.58 2.81 -9.78
C LEU A 164 11.11 3.94 -8.91
N THR A 165 10.24 4.88 -8.61
CA THR A 165 10.52 5.99 -7.69
C THR A 165 9.34 6.16 -6.75
N ILE A 166 9.57 5.93 -5.45
CA ILE A 166 8.57 6.16 -4.41
C ILE A 166 8.52 7.63 -4.03
N LYS A 167 7.34 8.11 -3.66
CA LYS A 167 7.11 9.48 -3.20
C LYS A 167 6.41 9.47 -1.85
N ALA A 168 6.70 10.46 -1.04
CA ALA A 168 6.01 10.68 0.22
C ALA A 168 4.49 10.70 0.02
N PRO A 169 3.71 9.93 0.78
CA PRO A 169 2.25 10.03 0.78
C PRO A 169 1.80 11.43 1.17
N GLU A 170 0.71 11.90 0.58
CA GLU A 170 0.11 13.16 0.98
C GLU A 170 -0.62 13.00 2.32
N ILE A 171 -0.23 13.77 3.32
CA ILE A 171 -0.84 13.76 4.66
C ILE A 171 -1.86 14.89 4.77
N ILE A 172 -3.04 14.55 5.27
CA ILE A 172 -4.10 15.51 5.54
C ILE A 172 -3.95 16.01 6.97
N ALA A 173 -3.14 17.07 7.13
CA ALA A 173 -2.89 17.72 8.41
C ALA A 173 -4.09 18.57 8.84
N ASN A 174 -4.92 18.06 9.73
CA ASN A 174 -6.04 18.79 10.33
C ASN A 174 -6.38 18.22 11.73
N ASN A 175 -7.45 18.72 12.37
CA ASN A 175 -7.87 18.30 13.70
C ASN A 175 -8.88 17.15 13.69
N PHE A 176 -9.15 16.55 12.53
CA PHE A 176 -10.09 15.43 12.39
C PHE A 176 -9.32 14.11 12.44
N THR A 177 -9.93 13.11 13.05
CA THR A 177 -9.35 11.77 13.17
C THR A 177 -9.78 10.89 12.00
N ALA A 178 -8.91 9.99 11.62
CA ALA A 178 -9.26 8.85 10.79
C ALA A 178 -8.68 7.60 11.44
N THR A 179 -9.44 6.52 11.45
CA THR A 179 -9.01 5.21 11.96
C THR A 179 -9.41 4.18 10.94
N PHE A 180 -8.49 3.28 10.61
CA PHE A 180 -8.76 2.23 9.62
C PHE A 180 -8.66 0.84 10.24
N HIS A 181 -9.51 -0.06 9.74
CA HIS A 181 -9.59 -1.46 10.12
C HIS A 181 -9.38 -2.35 8.90
N ASN A 182 -8.88 -3.56 9.13
CA ASN A 182 -8.76 -4.59 8.11
C ASN A 182 -9.55 -5.82 8.57
N ASP A 183 -10.87 -5.68 8.57
CA ASP A 183 -11.80 -6.66 9.12
C ASP A 183 -12.94 -6.99 8.16
N ASN A 184 -13.61 -8.11 8.42
CA ASN A 184 -14.91 -8.36 7.81
C ASN A 184 -15.94 -7.33 8.30
N CYS A 185 -16.61 -6.66 7.35
CA CYS A 185 -17.59 -5.62 7.65
C CYS A 185 -18.72 -6.10 8.59
N ASP A 186 -19.18 -7.36 8.48
CA ASP A 186 -20.22 -7.94 9.33
C ASP A 186 -19.77 -8.08 10.79
N ILE A 187 -18.46 -8.25 11.02
CA ILE A 187 -17.87 -8.35 12.35
C ILE A 187 -17.62 -6.94 12.91
N LEU A 188 -17.16 -6.02 12.09
CA LEU A 188 -16.77 -4.68 12.52
C LEU A 188 -17.97 -3.79 12.82
N LEU A 189 -18.99 -3.75 11.92
CA LEU A 189 -20.12 -2.82 11.99
C LEU A 189 -20.86 -2.81 13.35
N PRO A 190 -21.11 -3.96 14.00
CA PRO A 190 -21.76 -3.96 15.31
C PRO A 190 -20.93 -3.32 16.45
N ASN A 191 -19.62 -3.10 16.22
CA ASN A 191 -18.67 -2.67 17.24
C ASN A 191 -18.20 -1.21 17.06
N ILE A 192 -18.66 -0.52 16.02
CA ILE A 192 -18.27 0.87 15.73
C ILE A 192 -19.50 1.78 15.69
N VAL A 193 -19.30 3.05 15.98
CA VAL A 193 -20.38 4.05 16.02
C VAL A 193 -19.99 5.27 15.19
N GLY A 194 -20.89 5.71 14.33
CA GLY A 194 -20.76 6.92 13.52
C GLY A 194 -22.12 7.52 13.20
N ASP A 195 -22.12 8.75 12.70
CA ASP A 195 -23.36 9.48 12.38
C ASP A 195 -23.89 9.14 10.98
N LEU A 196 -23.00 8.68 10.08
CA LEU A 196 -23.33 8.31 8.71
C LEU A 196 -22.51 7.07 8.29
N LEU A 197 -23.20 6.11 7.68
CA LEU A 197 -22.58 4.99 7.00
C LEU A 197 -22.53 5.26 5.49
N TYR A 198 -21.32 5.28 4.93
CA TYR A 198 -21.08 5.20 3.49
C TYR A 198 -20.73 3.74 3.14
N ALA A 199 -21.51 3.14 2.26
CA ALA A 199 -21.32 1.76 1.85
C ALA A 199 -21.36 1.66 0.32
N ASP A 200 -20.20 1.32 -0.27
CA ASP A 200 -20.03 1.06 -1.71
C ASP A 200 -19.47 -0.39 -1.88
N PRO A 201 -20.34 -1.40 -1.63
CA PRO A 201 -19.89 -2.79 -1.65
C PRO A 201 -19.54 -3.26 -3.07
N PRO A 202 -18.74 -4.32 -3.20
CA PRO A 202 -18.54 -4.99 -4.48
C PRO A 202 -19.89 -5.43 -5.07
N TYR A 203 -20.21 -4.92 -6.27
CA TYR A 203 -21.51 -5.13 -6.93
C TYR A 203 -21.48 -6.14 -8.08
N ASN A 204 -20.33 -6.81 -8.31
CA ASN A 204 -20.20 -7.82 -9.33
C ASN A 204 -19.58 -9.11 -8.77
N SER A 205 -19.74 -10.22 -9.50
CA SER A 205 -19.19 -11.53 -9.13
C SER A 205 -17.68 -11.67 -9.31
N ARG A 206 -16.97 -10.59 -9.66
CA ARG A 206 -15.51 -10.62 -9.82
C ARG A 206 -14.86 -10.71 -8.45
N GLN A 207 -14.04 -11.72 -8.28
CA GLN A 207 -13.19 -11.81 -7.09
C GLN A 207 -12.11 -10.74 -7.17
N TYR A 208 -12.02 -9.88 -6.17
CA TYR A 208 -11.03 -8.80 -6.12
C TYR A 208 -9.62 -9.34 -5.82
N LEU A 209 -9.52 -10.39 -5.02
CA LEU A 209 -8.25 -10.99 -4.61
C LEU A 209 -7.32 -11.32 -5.80
N PRO A 210 -7.75 -12.01 -6.88
CA PRO A 210 -6.90 -12.27 -8.04
C PRO A 210 -6.45 -11.00 -8.79
N ASN A 211 -7.22 -9.92 -8.69
CA ASN A 211 -6.89 -8.65 -9.35
C ASN A 211 -5.82 -7.84 -8.62
N TYR A 212 -5.61 -8.09 -7.32
CA TYR A 212 -4.71 -7.34 -6.45
C TYR A 212 -3.69 -8.22 -5.72
N HIS A 213 -3.57 -9.51 -6.12
CA HIS A 213 -2.69 -10.47 -5.45
C HIS A 213 -1.24 -9.99 -5.35
N ILE A 214 -0.71 -9.32 -6.38
CA ILE A 214 0.65 -8.77 -6.32
C ILE A 214 0.74 -7.65 -5.28
N CYS A 215 -0.31 -6.82 -5.11
CA CYS A 215 -0.32 -5.80 -4.06
C CYS A 215 -0.17 -6.41 -2.67
N LEU A 216 -0.78 -7.57 -2.42
CA LEU A 216 -0.62 -8.28 -1.15
C LEU A 216 0.81 -8.78 -0.92
N LEU A 217 1.51 -9.19 -1.97
CA LEU A 217 2.87 -9.74 -1.85
C LEU A 217 3.90 -8.71 -1.36
N TYR A 218 3.77 -7.44 -1.77
CA TYR A 218 4.69 -6.40 -1.29
C TYR A 218 4.15 -5.58 -0.11
N THR A 219 2.99 -5.99 0.45
CA THR A 219 2.44 -5.42 1.68
C THR A 219 2.49 -6.37 2.87
N SER A 220 2.53 -7.68 2.62
CA SER A 220 2.61 -8.70 3.69
C SER A 220 4.04 -8.82 4.25
N PRO A 221 4.19 -9.08 5.56
CA PRO A 221 5.49 -9.27 6.22
C PRO A 221 6.29 -10.42 5.61
N SER A 222 5.62 -11.44 5.10
CA SER A 222 6.23 -12.55 4.38
C SER A 222 5.41 -12.90 3.13
N PRO A 223 6.06 -13.19 1.98
CA PRO A 223 5.35 -13.70 0.80
C PRO A 223 4.61 -15.03 1.05
N ARG A 224 5.01 -15.78 2.09
CA ARG A 224 4.35 -17.03 2.48
C ARG A 224 3.00 -16.76 3.15
N ASP A 225 2.90 -15.68 3.93
CA ASP A 225 1.68 -15.32 4.66
C ASP A 225 0.58 -14.78 3.72
N ALA A 226 0.98 -14.23 2.56
CA ALA A 226 0.06 -13.74 1.53
C ALA A 226 -0.71 -14.88 0.79
N HIS A 227 -0.30 -16.13 0.94
CA HIS A 227 -0.94 -17.29 0.32
C HIS A 227 -1.91 -18.03 1.27
N GLU A 228 -1.88 -17.72 2.57
CA GLU A 228 -2.71 -18.37 3.59
C GLU A 228 -3.92 -17.52 4.05
N SER A 229 -4.08 -16.31 3.50
CA SER A 229 -5.16 -15.36 3.85
C SER A 229 -6.27 -15.28 2.80
#